data_9c21d51460e60da41258d8857c503909
#
_entry.id   9c21d51460e60da41258d8857c503909
#
_cell.length_a   1.000
_cell.length_b   1.000
_cell.length_c   1.000
_cell.angle_alpha   90.00
_cell.angle_beta   90.00
_cell.angle_gamma   90.00
#
_symmetry.space_group_name_H-M   'P 1'
#
loop_
_entity.id
_entity.type
_entity.pdbx_description
1 polymer ?
#
loop_
_entity_poly.entity_id
_entity_poly.type
_entity_poly.pdbx_seq_one_letter_code
_entity_poly.pdbx_strand_id
1 'polypeptide(L)'
;MTEERVTPLRQRMIEDMRIRGMGDKHQKSHIRAIKDFAAFLGRSPDTATPEDLRAYQLHMTDTGITPSTFNTRIVALRFFFGMTCGREEMKRYMQFRTEPRKLPVVFSVEEVSDILMAAPGPGLKYRAALSISYGAGLRAAEVCNLKIGDIDSDRMLIHVEQGKGQKDRKVMLSPGLLELLRAWWCEARPEGWLFPGKPKINPISPRQLNRAFTSAKHMAGVKKPATLHTLRHSFATHLLEANTDVRVIQVLLGHAKLTTTARYTHVATKTIRDTVSPYEMLAKLQDQTVKRSLE
;
A
#
# COMPACT_ATOMS: atom_id res chain seq x y z
N MET A 1 -34.30 2.06 5.91
CA MET A 1 -33.14 2.58 5.15
C MET A 1 -33.69 3.47 4.06
N THR A 2 -33.59 4.79 4.22
CA THR A 2 -34.04 5.75 3.22
C THR A 2 -33.16 5.57 1.97
N GLU A 3 -33.76 5.16 0.85
CA GLU A 3 -33.10 5.21 -0.46
C GLU A 3 -32.64 6.64 -0.70
N GLU A 4 -31.34 6.85 -0.67
CA GLU A 4 -30.72 8.14 -0.97
C GLU A 4 -31.05 8.50 -2.43
N ARG A 5 -32.00 9.40 -2.66
CA ARG A 5 -32.39 9.84 -4.01
C ARG A 5 -31.15 10.26 -4.79
N VAL A 6 -30.85 9.50 -5.83
CA VAL A 6 -29.75 9.81 -6.74
C VAL A 6 -30.18 10.98 -7.61
N THR A 7 -29.55 12.14 -7.45
CA THR A 7 -29.82 13.30 -8.30
C THR A 7 -29.36 13.04 -9.74
N PRO A 8 -29.98 13.65 -10.77
CA PRO A 8 -29.56 13.49 -12.17
C PRO A 8 -28.08 13.80 -12.39
N LEU A 9 -27.55 14.81 -11.70
CA LEU A 9 -26.14 15.20 -11.76
C LEU A 9 -25.22 14.12 -11.17
N ARG A 10 -25.59 13.50 -10.04
CA ARG A 10 -24.86 12.38 -9.45
C ARG A 10 -24.88 11.17 -10.37
N GLN A 11 -26.01 10.86 -10.97
CA GLN A 11 -26.15 9.75 -11.91
C GLN A 11 -25.24 9.96 -13.12
N ARG A 12 -25.25 11.14 -13.73
CA ARG A 12 -24.35 11.51 -14.84
C ARG A 12 -22.88 11.31 -14.47
N MET A 13 -22.48 11.80 -13.29
CA MET A 13 -21.09 11.61 -12.81
C MET A 13 -20.72 10.13 -12.67
N ILE A 14 -21.64 9.28 -12.20
CA ILE A 14 -21.42 7.82 -12.11
C ILE A 14 -21.23 7.22 -13.50
N GLU A 15 -22.04 7.60 -14.47
CA GLU A 15 -21.95 7.15 -15.85
C GLU A 15 -20.63 7.57 -16.49
N ASP A 16 -20.21 8.82 -16.34
CA ASP A 16 -18.93 9.33 -16.82
C ASP A 16 -17.73 8.54 -16.23
N MET A 17 -17.82 8.18 -14.95
CA MET A 17 -16.78 7.35 -14.30
C MET A 17 -16.79 5.91 -14.83
N ARG A 18 -17.98 5.33 -15.09
CA ARG A 18 -18.12 3.98 -15.64
C ARG A 18 -17.60 3.88 -17.06
N ILE A 19 -17.91 4.85 -17.92
CA ILE A 19 -17.37 4.94 -19.30
C ILE A 19 -15.84 4.93 -19.29
N ARG A 20 -15.21 5.51 -18.26
CA ARG A 20 -13.75 5.53 -18.08
C ARG A 20 -13.17 4.32 -17.35
N GLY A 21 -13.97 3.30 -17.07
CA GLY A 21 -13.54 2.09 -16.39
C GLY A 21 -13.06 2.33 -14.95
N MET A 22 -13.54 3.40 -14.27
CA MET A 22 -13.17 3.65 -12.87
C MET A 22 -13.80 2.60 -11.95
N GLY A 23 -12.99 1.92 -11.15
CA GLY A 23 -13.47 0.92 -10.19
C GLY A 23 -14.31 1.53 -9.07
N ASP A 24 -15.23 0.76 -8.49
CA ASP A 24 -16.24 1.18 -7.50
C ASP A 24 -15.68 1.98 -6.34
N LYS A 25 -14.51 1.61 -5.83
CA LYS A 25 -13.87 2.32 -4.72
C LYS A 25 -13.51 3.76 -5.08
N HIS A 26 -13.02 3.99 -6.30
CA HIS A 26 -12.71 5.33 -6.79
C HIS A 26 -13.99 6.13 -7.04
N GLN A 27 -15.02 5.50 -7.64
CA GLN A 27 -16.33 6.13 -7.83
C GLN A 27 -16.92 6.61 -6.48
N LYS A 28 -16.93 5.73 -5.46
CA LYS A 28 -17.40 6.07 -4.11
C LYS A 28 -16.62 7.22 -3.49
N SER A 29 -15.30 7.24 -3.68
CA SER A 29 -14.44 8.31 -3.18
C SER A 29 -14.73 9.66 -3.86
N HIS A 30 -14.93 9.67 -5.18
CA HIS A 30 -15.27 10.87 -5.93
C HIS A 30 -16.64 11.42 -5.55
N ILE A 31 -17.65 10.55 -5.50
CA ILE A 31 -19.00 10.93 -5.07
C ILE A 31 -18.99 11.54 -3.66
N ARG A 32 -18.25 10.93 -2.72
CA ARG A 32 -18.12 11.47 -1.37
C ARG A 32 -17.50 12.86 -1.37
N ALA A 33 -16.43 13.08 -2.14
CA ALA A 33 -15.79 14.38 -2.22
C ALA A 33 -16.73 15.48 -2.76
N ILE A 34 -17.56 15.14 -3.77
CA ILE A 34 -18.55 16.09 -4.32
C ILE A 34 -19.70 16.33 -3.33
N LYS A 35 -20.14 15.32 -2.58
CA LYS A 35 -21.14 15.49 -1.50
C LYS A 35 -20.61 16.42 -0.41
N ASP A 36 -19.36 16.24 0.04
CA ASP A 36 -18.72 17.11 1.03
C ASP A 36 -18.64 18.57 0.52
N PHE A 37 -18.32 18.74 -0.77
CA PHE A 37 -18.30 20.07 -1.40
C PHE A 37 -19.69 20.69 -1.52
N ALA A 38 -20.71 19.95 -1.94
CA ALA A 38 -22.08 20.42 -2.01
C ALA A 38 -22.63 20.81 -0.63
N ALA A 39 -22.29 20.05 0.42
CA ALA A 39 -22.64 20.37 1.80
C ALA A 39 -21.99 21.68 2.27
N PHE A 40 -20.73 21.94 1.89
CA PHE A 40 -20.04 23.19 2.16
C PHE A 40 -20.70 24.38 1.46
N LEU A 41 -21.12 24.21 0.19
CA LEU A 41 -21.77 25.25 -0.60
C LEU A 41 -23.21 25.56 -0.15
N GLY A 42 -23.92 24.61 0.44
CA GLY A 42 -25.34 24.69 0.73
C GLY A 42 -26.26 24.73 -0.52
N ARG A 43 -25.72 24.45 -1.71
CA ARG A 43 -26.39 24.44 -3.02
C ARG A 43 -25.83 23.46 -3.98
N SER A 44 -26.40 23.34 -5.17
CA SER A 44 -25.90 22.39 -6.18
C SER A 44 -24.46 22.70 -6.60
N PRO A 45 -23.53 21.69 -6.62
CA PRO A 45 -22.11 21.92 -6.82
C PRO A 45 -21.75 22.39 -8.24
N ASP A 46 -22.61 22.15 -9.26
CA ASP A 46 -22.41 22.62 -10.63
C ASP A 46 -22.57 24.16 -10.77
N THR A 47 -23.25 24.79 -9.82
CA THR A 47 -23.43 26.25 -9.78
C THR A 47 -22.27 27.01 -9.14
N ALA A 48 -21.24 26.30 -8.68
CA ALA A 48 -20.11 26.91 -7.99
C ALA A 48 -19.31 27.86 -8.88
N THR A 49 -18.85 28.94 -8.28
CA THR A 49 -17.97 29.95 -8.87
C THR A 49 -16.49 29.65 -8.58
N PRO A 50 -15.54 30.31 -9.25
CA PRO A 50 -14.14 30.24 -8.88
C PRO A 50 -13.86 30.60 -7.41
N GLU A 51 -14.59 31.60 -6.88
CA GLU A 51 -14.42 32.03 -5.48
C GLU A 51 -14.92 30.98 -4.48
N ASP A 52 -15.99 30.25 -4.81
CA ASP A 52 -16.45 29.12 -4.00
C ASP A 52 -15.37 28.00 -3.93
N LEU A 53 -14.69 27.72 -5.04
CA LEU A 53 -13.58 26.75 -5.04
C LEU A 53 -12.40 27.23 -4.20
N ARG A 54 -12.10 28.53 -4.24
CA ARG A 54 -11.08 29.13 -3.39
C ARG A 54 -11.46 29.04 -1.91
N ALA A 55 -12.68 29.41 -1.57
CA ALA A 55 -13.20 29.32 -0.20
C ALA A 55 -13.18 27.88 0.33
N TYR A 56 -13.56 26.89 -0.49
CA TYR A 56 -13.52 25.49 -0.09
C TYR A 56 -12.09 24.99 0.15
N GLN A 57 -11.13 25.40 -0.68
CA GLN A 57 -9.72 25.05 -0.49
C GLN A 57 -9.14 25.66 0.79
N LEU A 58 -9.53 26.89 1.14
CA LEU A 58 -9.21 27.52 2.43
C LEU A 58 -9.85 26.76 3.59
N HIS A 59 -11.15 26.48 3.51
CA HIS A 59 -11.86 25.69 4.52
C HIS A 59 -11.20 24.33 4.77
N MET A 60 -10.80 23.62 3.70
CA MET A 60 -10.04 22.36 3.84
C MET A 60 -8.68 22.55 4.52
N THR A 61 -8.08 23.74 4.36
CA THR A 61 -6.80 24.10 5.00
C THR A 61 -7.01 24.32 6.49
N ASP A 62 -7.98 25.15 6.84
CA ASP A 62 -8.26 25.59 8.19
C ASP A 62 -8.74 24.44 9.08
N THR A 63 -9.47 23.49 8.47
CA THR A 63 -9.90 22.25 9.13
C THR A 63 -8.80 21.18 9.25
N GLY A 64 -7.55 21.47 8.86
CA GLY A 64 -6.42 20.58 9.05
C GLY A 64 -6.42 19.30 8.20
N ILE A 65 -7.13 19.31 7.07
CA ILE A 65 -7.16 18.14 6.17
C ILE A 65 -5.76 17.87 5.62
N THR A 66 -5.34 16.60 5.71
CA THR A 66 -4.01 16.18 5.22
C THR A 66 -3.83 16.47 3.73
N PRO A 67 -2.60 16.79 3.26
CA PRO A 67 -2.33 17.04 1.83
C PRO A 67 -2.83 15.92 0.90
N SER A 68 -2.70 14.67 1.30
CA SER A 68 -3.16 13.52 0.51
C SER A 68 -4.69 13.50 0.35
N THR A 69 -5.44 13.76 1.43
CA THR A 69 -6.90 13.87 1.39
C THR A 69 -7.33 15.09 0.58
N PHE A 70 -6.66 16.24 0.78
CA PHE A 70 -6.89 17.46 0.00
C PHE A 70 -6.73 17.16 -1.50
N ASN A 71 -5.61 16.60 -1.92
CA ASN A 71 -5.32 16.27 -3.31
C ASN A 71 -6.34 15.28 -3.91
N THR A 72 -6.79 14.29 -3.11
CA THR A 72 -7.85 13.37 -3.53
C THR A 72 -9.16 14.10 -3.82
N ARG A 73 -9.55 15.07 -2.99
CA ARG A 73 -10.74 15.90 -3.21
C ARG A 73 -10.57 16.81 -4.43
N ILE A 74 -9.39 17.40 -4.63
CA ILE A 74 -9.09 18.19 -5.84
C ILE A 74 -9.22 17.35 -7.11
N VAL A 75 -8.70 16.10 -7.11
CA VAL A 75 -8.88 15.19 -8.27
C VAL A 75 -10.36 14.96 -8.58
N ALA A 76 -11.18 14.73 -7.56
CA ALA A 76 -12.62 14.52 -7.73
C ALA A 76 -13.33 15.77 -8.27
N LEU A 77 -13.00 16.96 -7.76
CA LEU A 77 -13.54 18.23 -8.24
C LEU A 77 -13.12 18.53 -9.69
N ARG A 78 -11.85 18.30 -10.02
CA ARG A 78 -11.35 18.47 -11.40
C ARG A 78 -12.05 17.53 -12.38
N PHE A 79 -12.33 16.29 -11.96
CA PHE A 79 -13.14 15.36 -12.74
C PHE A 79 -14.57 15.86 -12.91
N PHE A 80 -15.22 16.25 -11.81
CA PHE A 80 -16.60 16.72 -11.80
C PHE A 80 -16.81 17.94 -12.71
N PHE A 81 -16.02 18.99 -12.52
CA PHE A 81 -16.17 20.21 -13.34
C PHE A 81 -15.77 19.97 -14.79
N GLY A 82 -14.64 19.31 -15.06
CA GLY A 82 -14.16 19.12 -16.43
C GLY A 82 -14.97 18.11 -17.23
N MET A 83 -15.39 17.00 -16.61
CA MET A 83 -16.06 15.93 -17.34
C MET A 83 -17.58 15.96 -17.22
N THR A 84 -18.09 16.04 -15.99
CA THR A 84 -19.52 15.92 -15.75
C THR A 84 -20.26 17.23 -16.06
N CYS A 85 -19.66 18.37 -15.70
CA CYS A 85 -20.27 19.69 -15.95
C CYS A 85 -19.82 20.33 -17.28
N GLY A 86 -18.78 19.82 -17.95
CA GLY A 86 -18.23 20.45 -19.16
C GLY A 86 -17.56 21.82 -18.90
N ARG A 87 -17.18 22.10 -17.64
CA ARG A 87 -16.58 23.38 -17.20
C ARG A 87 -15.06 23.19 -16.99
N GLU A 88 -14.35 22.97 -18.07
CA GLU A 88 -12.89 22.68 -18.05
C GLU A 88 -12.07 23.85 -17.47
N GLU A 89 -12.51 25.08 -17.68
CA GLU A 89 -11.88 26.31 -17.17
C GLU A 89 -11.78 26.34 -15.64
N MET A 90 -12.68 25.64 -14.94
CA MET A 90 -12.67 25.58 -13.47
C MET A 90 -11.42 24.89 -12.90
N LYS A 91 -10.74 24.04 -13.70
CA LYS A 91 -9.56 23.31 -13.24
C LYS A 91 -8.37 24.19 -12.86
N ARG A 92 -8.24 25.38 -13.47
CA ARG A 92 -7.17 26.36 -13.16
C ARG A 92 -7.24 26.92 -11.74
N TYR A 93 -8.42 26.92 -11.13
CA TYR A 93 -8.65 27.42 -9.77
C TYR A 93 -8.41 26.35 -8.68
N MET A 94 -8.04 25.14 -9.04
CA MET A 94 -7.84 24.02 -8.15
C MET A 94 -6.36 23.59 -8.14
N GLN A 95 -5.67 23.90 -7.06
CA GLN A 95 -4.23 23.64 -6.90
C GLN A 95 -3.99 22.38 -6.06
N PHE A 96 -2.96 21.61 -6.42
CA PHE A 96 -2.50 20.50 -5.60
C PHE A 96 -1.55 20.99 -4.52
N ARG A 97 -1.58 20.36 -3.37
CA ARG A 97 -0.61 20.56 -2.29
C ARG A 97 0.57 19.63 -2.45
N THR A 98 1.75 20.13 -2.13
CA THR A 98 2.94 19.30 -2.01
C THR A 98 2.79 18.36 -0.82
N GLU A 99 2.97 17.06 -1.04
CA GLU A 99 3.01 16.07 0.02
C GLU A 99 4.45 15.90 0.50
N PRO A 100 4.74 16.13 1.80
CA PRO A 100 6.07 15.85 2.33
C PRO A 100 6.36 14.35 2.21
N ARG A 101 7.47 14.01 1.59
CA ARG A 101 7.92 12.61 1.45
C ARG A 101 8.48 12.14 2.80
N LYS A 102 7.65 11.45 3.57
CA LYS A 102 8.12 10.76 4.78
C LYS A 102 8.80 9.46 4.40
N LEU A 103 9.93 9.18 5.01
CA LEU A 103 10.56 7.86 4.89
C LEU A 103 9.61 6.80 5.47
N PRO A 104 9.51 5.63 4.83
CA PRO A 104 8.68 4.56 5.36
C PRO A 104 9.23 4.07 6.70
N VAL A 105 8.32 3.80 7.64
CA VAL A 105 8.65 3.07 8.86
C VAL A 105 9.00 1.64 8.48
N VAL A 106 10.07 1.12 9.08
CA VAL A 106 10.57 -0.25 8.90
C VAL A 106 10.69 -0.90 10.28
N PHE A 107 10.28 -2.15 10.37
CA PHE A 107 10.52 -3.00 11.54
C PHE A 107 11.90 -3.66 11.44
N SER A 108 12.52 -3.95 12.57
CA SER A 108 13.65 -4.89 12.59
C SER A 108 13.14 -6.34 12.39
N VAL A 109 14.05 -7.27 12.16
CA VAL A 109 13.71 -8.70 12.02
C VAL A 109 13.09 -9.24 13.31
N GLU A 110 13.61 -8.80 14.48
CA GLU A 110 13.13 -9.16 15.80
C GLU A 110 11.70 -8.62 16.03
N GLU A 111 11.45 -7.34 15.73
CA GLU A 111 10.12 -6.75 15.84
C GLU A 111 9.09 -7.47 14.94
N VAL A 112 9.50 -7.88 13.74
CA VAL A 112 8.64 -8.70 12.87
C VAL A 112 8.35 -10.04 13.51
N SER A 113 9.37 -10.74 14.02
CA SER A 113 9.21 -12.02 14.71
C SER A 113 8.22 -11.91 15.87
N ASP A 114 8.39 -10.92 16.74
CA ASP A 114 7.53 -10.69 17.90
C ASP A 114 6.08 -10.42 17.48
N ILE A 115 5.86 -9.60 16.45
CA ILE A 115 4.52 -9.33 15.90
C ILE A 115 3.88 -10.61 15.34
N LEU A 116 4.64 -11.43 14.61
CA LEU A 116 4.09 -12.66 14.03
C LEU A 116 3.77 -13.71 15.09
N MET A 117 4.58 -13.80 16.15
CA MET A 117 4.33 -14.70 17.27
C MET A 117 3.16 -14.26 18.14
N ALA A 118 2.94 -12.95 18.27
CA ALA A 118 1.81 -12.37 19.00
C ALA A 118 0.51 -12.28 18.18
N ALA A 119 0.43 -12.94 17.00
CA ALA A 119 -0.76 -12.92 16.18
C ALA A 119 -1.99 -13.46 16.94
N PRO A 120 -3.14 -12.75 16.93
CA PRO A 120 -4.29 -13.05 17.78
C PRO A 120 -5.09 -14.26 17.29
N GLY A 121 -5.87 -14.82 18.21
CA GLY A 121 -6.89 -15.84 17.93
C GLY A 121 -6.40 -17.27 18.16
N PRO A 122 -7.35 -18.21 18.24
CA PRO A 122 -7.01 -19.62 18.28
C PRO A 122 -6.43 -20.01 16.92
N GLY A 123 -5.33 -20.76 16.93
CA GLY A 123 -4.74 -21.34 15.75
C GLY A 123 -3.90 -20.37 14.89
N LEU A 124 -3.42 -20.90 13.77
CA LEU A 124 -2.37 -20.30 12.95
C LEU A 124 -2.85 -19.30 11.90
N LYS A 125 -4.15 -19.09 11.74
CA LYS A 125 -4.74 -18.30 10.64
C LYS A 125 -4.09 -16.92 10.43
N TYR A 126 -4.13 -16.11 11.48
CA TYR A 126 -3.61 -14.74 11.36
C TYR A 126 -2.10 -14.70 11.35
N ARG A 127 -1.43 -15.61 12.07
CA ARG A 127 0.02 -15.77 12.00
C ARG A 127 0.46 -16.07 10.57
N ALA A 128 -0.16 -17.05 9.91
CA ALA A 128 0.12 -17.40 8.52
C ALA A 128 -0.16 -16.25 7.54
N ALA A 129 -1.30 -15.56 7.70
CA ALA A 129 -1.67 -14.44 6.84
C ALA A 129 -0.71 -13.23 6.99
N LEU A 130 -0.29 -12.91 8.22
CA LEU A 130 0.69 -11.86 8.48
C LEU A 130 2.09 -12.27 7.98
N SER A 131 2.45 -13.55 8.14
CA SER A 131 3.72 -14.10 7.63
C SER A 131 3.84 -14.01 6.11
N ILE A 132 2.75 -14.22 5.35
CA ILE A 132 2.73 -13.98 3.90
C ILE A 132 2.93 -12.48 3.59
N SER A 133 2.32 -11.58 4.37
CA SER A 133 2.49 -10.14 4.15
C SER A 133 3.95 -9.70 4.25
N TYR A 134 4.72 -10.33 5.15
CA TYR A 134 6.14 -10.09 5.31
C TYR A 134 6.98 -10.99 4.39
N GLY A 135 6.80 -12.33 4.41
CA GLY A 135 7.70 -13.28 3.76
C GLY A 135 7.62 -13.29 2.23
N ALA A 136 6.49 -12.80 1.66
CA ALA A 136 6.30 -12.66 0.22
C ALA A 136 5.96 -11.23 -0.21
N GLY A 137 5.91 -10.29 0.73
CA GLY A 137 5.68 -8.88 0.46
C GLY A 137 4.30 -8.54 -0.12
N LEU A 138 3.26 -9.33 0.16
CA LEU A 138 1.93 -9.14 -0.40
C LEU A 138 1.18 -7.97 0.24
N ARG A 139 0.28 -7.34 -0.54
CA ARG A 139 -0.67 -6.36 -0.03
C ARG A 139 -1.79 -7.04 0.77
N ALA A 140 -2.40 -6.32 1.72
CA ALA A 140 -3.49 -6.86 2.53
C ALA A 140 -4.62 -7.50 1.69
N ALA A 141 -5.03 -6.86 0.60
CA ALA A 141 -6.06 -7.40 -0.29
C ALA A 141 -5.58 -8.64 -1.05
N GLU A 142 -4.32 -8.69 -1.46
CA GLU A 142 -3.71 -9.84 -2.13
C GLU A 142 -3.68 -11.04 -1.17
N VAL A 143 -3.22 -10.85 0.08
CA VAL A 143 -3.23 -11.92 1.11
C VAL A 143 -4.65 -12.43 1.36
N CYS A 144 -5.62 -11.52 1.49
CA CYS A 144 -7.00 -11.92 1.76
C CYS A 144 -7.59 -12.77 0.62
N ASN A 145 -7.22 -12.47 -0.63
CA ASN A 145 -7.78 -13.11 -1.82
C ASN A 145 -6.98 -14.34 -2.30
N LEU A 146 -5.97 -14.79 -1.54
CA LEU A 146 -5.25 -16.02 -1.87
C LEU A 146 -6.17 -17.24 -1.76
N LYS A 147 -6.07 -18.09 -2.76
CA LYS A 147 -6.67 -19.42 -2.81
C LYS A 147 -5.63 -20.48 -2.46
N ILE A 148 -6.08 -21.66 -2.09
CA ILE A 148 -5.18 -22.80 -1.81
C ILE A 148 -4.34 -23.14 -3.04
N GLY A 149 -4.96 -23.12 -4.24
CA GLY A 149 -4.29 -23.40 -5.51
C GLY A 149 -3.26 -22.36 -5.95
N ASP A 150 -3.19 -21.21 -5.27
CA ASP A 150 -2.16 -20.19 -5.56
C ASP A 150 -0.79 -20.55 -4.95
N ILE A 151 -0.73 -21.56 -4.08
CA ILE A 151 0.48 -22.03 -3.43
C ILE A 151 1.09 -23.18 -4.26
N ASP A 152 2.12 -22.87 -5.03
CA ASP A 152 2.90 -23.84 -5.80
C ASP A 152 4.08 -24.32 -4.96
N SER A 153 3.87 -25.41 -4.22
CA SER A 153 4.89 -25.99 -3.34
C SER A 153 6.04 -26.62 -4.10
N ASP A 154 5.81 -27.07 -5.34
CA ASP A 154 6.82 -27.76 -6.13
C ASP A 154 7.85 -26.76 -6.71
N ARG A 155 7.36 -25.59 -7.13
CA ARG A 155 8.19 -24.51 -7.64
C ARG A 155 8.59 -23.48 -6.59
N MET A 156 8.11 -23.64 -5.36
CA MET A 156 8.33 -22.69 -4.25
C MET A 156 7.90 -21.26 -4.61
N LEU A 157 6.69 -21.12 -5.16
CA LEU A 157 6.11 -19.86 -5.60
C LEU A 157 4.70 -19.67 -5.06
N ILE A 158 4.30 -18.40 -4.90
CA ILE A 158 2.92 -18.00 -4.68
C ILE A 158 2.45 -17.24 -5.92
N HIS A 159 1.34 -17.66 -6.51
CA HIS A 159 0.69 -16.97 -7.61
C HIS A 159 -0.22 -15.88 -7.05
N VAL A 160 -0.04 -14.64 -7.49
CA VAL A 160 -0.86 -13.50 -7.07
C VAL A 160 -1.70 -13.06 -8.26
N GLU A 161 -2.96 -13.48 -8.27
CA GLU A 161 -3.93 -13.08 -9.29
C GLU A 161 -4.38 -11.63 -9.09
N GLN A 162 -4.61 -10.91 -10.18
CA GLN A 162 -5.21 -9.57 -10.22
C GLN A 162 -4.60 -8.57 -9.23
N GLY A 163 -3.28 -8.52 -9.16
CA GLY A 163 -2.57 -7.49 -8.43
C GLY A 163 -2.98 -6.07 -8.86
N LYS A 164 -2.39 -5.04 -8.29
CA LYS A 164 -2.68 -3.64 -8.65
C LYS A 164 -2.54 -3.43 -10.17
N GLY A 165 -3.64 -3.11 -10.86
CA GLY A 165 -3.71 -2.95 -12.32
C GLY A 165 -4.01 -4.24 -13.08
N GLN A 166 -4.62 -5.23 -12.45
CA GLN A 166 -5.05 -6.53 -13.02
C GLN A 166 -3.91 -7.33 -13.66
N LYS A 167 -2.68 -7.20 -13.12
CA LYS A 167 -1.52 -7.96 -13.58
C LYS A 167 -1.19 -9.05 -12.58
N ASP A 168 -1.12 -10.28 -13.07
CA ASP A 168 -0.67 -11.43 -12.30
C ASP A 168 0.84 -11.38 -12.12
N ARG A 169 1.31 -11.91 -11.01
CA ARG A 169 2.73 -12.10 -10.75
C ARG A 169 2.96 -13.30 -9.86
N LYS A 170 4.16 -13.86 -9.95
CA LYS A 170 4.65 -14.89 -9.04
C LYS A 170 5.61 -14.27 -8.04
N VAL A 171 5.54 -14.69 -6.79
CA VAL A 171 6.44 -14.28 -5.72
C VAL A 171 7.02 -15.51 -5.03
N MET A 172 8.12 -15.31 -4.32
CA MET A 172 8.83 -16.41 -3.66
C MET A 172 8.01 -16.96 -2.47
N LEU A 173 8.15 -18.28 -2.27
CA LEU A 173 7.65 -19.01 -1.11
C LEU A 173 8.86 -19.64 -0.42
N SER A 174 9.21 -19.17 0.77
CA SER A 174 10.31 -19.75 1.52
C SER A 174 9.91 -21.09 2.17
N PRO A 175 10.85 -22.02 2.43
CA PRO A 175 10.56 -23.29 3.09
C PRO A 175 9.82 -23.12 4.42
N GLY A 176 10.29 -22.24 5.29
CA GLY A 176 9.63 -21.99 6.59
C GLY A 176 8.23 -21.40 6.45
N LEU A 177 7.97 -20.56 5.42
CA LEU A 177 6.62 -20.08 5.14
C LEU A 177 5.71 -21.20 4.64
N LEU A 178 6.22 -22.12 3.80
CA LEU A 178 5.46 -23.28 3.33
C LEU A 178 5.11 -24.21 4.50
N GLU A 179 6.02 -24.47 5.42
CA GLU A 179 5.76 -25.28 6.62
C GLU A 179 4.63 -24.67 7.48
N LEU A 180 4.68 -23.35 7.70
CA LEU A 180 3.62 -22.64 8.43
C LEU A 180 2.27 -22.73 7.71
N LEU A 181 2.25 -22.61 6.38
CA LEU A 181 1.02 -22.73 5.59
C LEU A 181 0.48 -24.17 5.60
N ARG A 182 1.34 -25.19 5.58
CA ARG A 182 0.95 -26.59 5.74
C ARG A 182 0.37 -26.85 7.12
N ALA A 183 0.99 -26.34 8.18
CA ALA A 183 0.47 -26.45 9.54
C ALA A 183 -0.93 -25.80 9.66
N TRP A 184 -1.09 -24.59 9.09
CA TRP A 184 -2.40 -23.94 9.01
C TRP A 184 -3.42 -24.76 8.23
N TRP A 185 -3.03 -25.32 7.09
CA TRP A 185 -3.93 -26.17 6.28
C TRP A 185 -4.33 -27.44 7.02
N CYS A 186 -3.40 -28.09 7.73
CA CYS A 186 -3.69 -29.28 8.55
C CYS A 186 -4.67 -28.97 9.68
N GLU A 187 -4.56 -27.79 10.30
CA GLU A 187 -5.42 -27.37 11.41
C GLU A 187 -6.85 -27.03 10.94
N ALA A 188 -6.99 -26.28 9.87
CA ALA A 188 -8.28 -25.66 9.50
C ALA A 188 -8.97 -26.30 8.30
N ARG A 189 -8.23 -27.07 7.47
CA ARG A 189 -8.70 -27.66 6.19
C ARG A 189 -9.57 -26.68 5.41
N PRO A 190 -9.05 -25.47 5.08
CA PRO A 190 -9.82 -24.51 4.33
C PRO A 190 -10.16 -25.04 2.94
N GLU A 191 -11.31 -24.61 2.40
CA GLU A 191 -11.76 -24.93 1.04
C GLU A 191 -11.82 -23.65 0.21
N GLY A 192 -11.18 -23.65 -0.96
CA GLY A 192 -11.14 -22.50 -1.86
C GLY A 192 -10.20 -21.38 -1.39
N TRP A 193 -10.68 -20.51 -0.49
CA TRP A 193 -9.84 -19.43 0.05
C TRP A 193 -8.82 -19.95 1.06
N LEU A 194 -7.57 -19.52 0.92
CA LEU A 194 -6.51 -19.87 1.89
C LEU A 194 -6.85 -19.36 3.30
N PHE A 195 -7.47 -18.18 3.39
CA PHE A 195 -7.92 -17.59 4.65
C PHE A 195 -9.41 -17.27 4.59
N PRO A 196 -10.29 -18.25 4.89
CA PRO A 196 -11.75 -18.05 4.83
C PRO A 196 -12.23 -17.07 5.91
N GLY A 197 -13.23 -16.28 5.56
CA GLY A 197 -13.91 -15.32 6.44
C GLY A 197 -15.08 -15.94 7.23
N LYS A 198 -16.04 -15.09 7.56
CA LYS A 198 -17.35 -15.48 8.08
C LYS A 198 -18.42 -14.74 7.27
N PRO A 199 -19.26 -15.46 6.47
CA PRO A 199 -19.27 -16.92 6.25
C PRO A 199 -18.04 -17.41 5.46
N LYS A 200 -17.73 -18.72 5.55
CA LYS A 200 -16.51 -19.32 4.96
C LYS A 200 -16.42 -19.20 3.43
N ILE A 201 -17.56 -18.99 2.75
CA ILE A 201 -17.62 -18.75 1.29
C ILE A 201 -16.89 -17.47 0.87
N ASN A 202 -16.72 -16.53 1.78
CA ASN A 202 -15.97 -15.29 1.55
C ASN A 202 -14.57 -15.37 2.16
N PRO A 203 -13.57 -14.70 1.57
CA PRO A 203 -12.27 -14.55 2.21
C PRO A 203 -12.34 -13.64 3.44
N ILE A 204 -11.30 -13.65 4.28
CA ILE A 204 -11.15 -12.62 5.30
C ILE A 204 -11.07 -11.24 4.64
N SER A 205 -11.63 -10.24 5.31
CA SER A 205 -11.54 -8.87 4.79
C SER A 205 -10.20 -8.21 5.15
N PRO A 206 -9.70 -7.27 4.33
CA PRO A 206 -8.53 -6.46 4.68
C PRO A 206 -8.69 -5.74 6.02
N ARG A 207 -9.92 -5.38 6.41
CA ARG A 207 -10.22 -4.78 7.71
C ARG A 207 -9.95 -5.74 8.87
N GLN A 208 -10.34 -7.02 8.72
CA GLN A 208 -10.07 -8.05 9.73
C GLN A 208 -8.56 -8.30 9.87
N LEU A 209 -7.83 -8.41 8.74
CA LEU A 209 -6.39 -8.61 8.74
C LEU A 209 -5.65 -7.41 9.36
N ASN A 210 -6.09 -6.18 9.07
CA ASN A 210 -5.52 -4.98 9.71
C ASN A 210 -5.78 -4.96 11.23
N ARG A 211 -6.99 -5.37 11.68
CA ARG A 211 -7.28 -5.48 13.12
C ARG A 211 -6.39 -6.52 13.80
N ALA A 212 -6.20 -7.69 13.16
CA ALA A 212 -5.30 -8.73 13.66
C ALA A 212 -3.86 -8.21 13.78
N PHE A 213 -3.36 -7.51 12.77
CA PHE A 213 -2.05 -6.86 12.81
C PHE A 213 -1.93 -5.83 13.95
N THR A 214 -2.93 -4.96 14.13
CA THR A 214 -2.91 -3.94 15.18
C THR A 214 -2.88 -4.60 16.57
N SER A 215 -3.66 -5.66 16.78
CA SER A 215 -3.64 -6.45 18.01
C SER A 215 -2.28 -7.12 18.23
N ALA A 216 -1.74 -7.80 17.20
CA ALA A 216 -0.43 -8.45 17.27
C ALA A 216 0.69 -7.45 17.62
N LYS A 217 0.72 -6.30 16.92
CA LYS A 217 1.70 -5.23 17.19
C LYS A 217 1.61 -4.72 18.63
N HIS A 218 0.39 -4.55 19.15
CA HIS A 218 0.18 -4.11 20.54
C HIS A 218 0.66 -5.17 21.54
N MET A 219 0.32 -6.43 21.32
CA MET A 219 0.73 -7.55 22.17
C MET A 219 2.26 -7.76 22.16
N ALA A 220 2.91 -7.51 21.02
CA ALA A 220 4.36 -7.53 20.88
C ALA A 220 5.06 -6.31 21.51
N GLY A 221 4.33 -5.35 22.07
CA GLY A 221 4.90 -4.14 22.67
C GLY A 221 5.54 -3.16 21.69
N VAL A 222 5.33 -3.32 20.37
CA VAL A 222 5.95 -2.48 19.35
C VAL A 222 5.22 -1.14 19.24
N LYS A 223 5.91 -0.05 19.62
CA LYS A 223 5.33 1.31 19.70
C LYS A 223 5.39 2.11 18.39
N LYS A 224 6.13 1.63 17.36
CA LYS A 224 6.28 2.34 16.09
C LYS A 224 4.91 2.66 15.45
N PRO A 225 4.71 3.87 14.87
CA PRO A 225 3.48 4.25 14.15
C PRO A 225 3.43 3.50 12.81
N ALA A 226 2.95 2.27 12.83
CA ALA A 226 3.01 1.34 11.73
C ALA A 226 1.64 0.73 11.41
N THR A 227 1.45 0.37 10.15
CA THR A 227 0.27 -0.33 9.63
C THR A 227 0.65 -1.69 9.08
N LEU A 228 -0.32 -2.54 8.75
CA LEU A 228 -0.04 -3.83 8.10
C LEU A 228 0.88 -3.68 6.86
N HIS A 229 0.75 -2.57 6.13
CA HIS A 229 1.60 -2.31 4.96
C HIS A 229 3.08 -2.13 5.32
N THR A 230 3.39 -1.82 6.58
CA THR A 230 4.76 -1.75 7.09
C THR A 230 5.48 -3.10 7.04
N LEU A 231 4.79 -4.23 7.18
CA LEU A 231 5.39 -5.56 6.98
C LEU A 231 5.97 -5.71 5.56
N ARG A 232 5.21 -5.26 4.57
CA ARG A 232 5.68 -5.25 3.18
C ARG A 232 6.81 -4.23 2.94
N HIS A 233 6.81 -3.10 3.64
CA HIS A 233 7.93 -2.15 3.60
C HIS A 233 9.19 -2.78 4.19
N SER A 234 9.06 -3.46 5.34
CA SER A 234 10.16 -4.17 5.99
C SER A 234 10.71 -5.30 5.10
N PHE A 235 9.85 -6.11 4.46
CA PHE A 235 10.26 -7.09 3.47
C PHE A 235 11.14 -6.47 2.37
N ALA A 236 10.69 -5.38 1.75
CA ALA A 236 11.44 -4.73 0.68
C ALA A 236 12.78 -4.16 1.15
N THR A 237 12.82 -3.57 2.35
CA THR A 237 14.04 -3.01 2.92
C THR A 237 15.01 -4.11 3.31
N HIS A 238 14.56 -5.19 3.95
CA HIS A 238 15.41 -6.31 4.33
C HIS A 238 16.00 -7.05 3.12
N LEU A 239 15.23 -7.20 2.03
CA LEU A 239 15.78 -7.73 0.78
C LEU A 239 16.89 -6.83 0.21
N LEU A 240 16.69 -5.52 0.25
CA LEU A 240 17.69 -4.57 -0.21
C LEU A 240 18.95 -4.61 0.68
N GLU A 241 18.79 -4.72 1.99
CA GLU A 241 19.87 -4.90 2.96
C GLU A 241 20.59 -6.25 2.84
N ALA A 242 19.91 -7.24 2.25
CA ALA A 242 20.51 -8.52 1.83
C ALA A 242 21.09 -8.46 0.41
N ASN A 243 21.33 -7.27 -0.14
CA ASN A 243 21.91 -7.03 -1.47
C ASN A 243 21.09 -7.59 -2.65
N THR A 244 19.76 -7.77 -2.48
CA THR A 244 18.88 -8.12 -3.59
C THR A 244 18.74 -6.93 -4.55
N ASP A 245 18.86 -7.18 -5.84
CA ASP A 245 18.71 -6.14 -6.87
C ASP A 245 17.33 -5.45 -6.79
N VAL A 246 17.33 -4.12 -6.90
CA VAL A 246 16.12 -3.30 -6.78
C VAL A 246 15.07 -3.61 -7.86
N ARG A 247 15.49 -4.11 -9.03
CA ARG A 247 14.58 -4.56 -10.10
C ARG A 247 13.87 -5.85 -9.73
N VAL A 248 14.58 -6.77 -9.09
CA VAL A 248 13.96 -8.01 -8.55
C VAL A 248 12.92 -7.64 -7.49
N ILE A 249 13.26 -6.74 -6.56
CA ILE A 249 12.32 -6.24 -5.55
C ILE A 249 11.11 -5.55 -6.22
N GLN A 250 11.32 -4.78 -7.28
CA GLN A 250 10.24 -4.16 -8.06
C GLN A 250 9.25 -5.21 -8.60
N VAL A 251 9.77 -6.28 -9.19
CA VAL A 251 8.96 -7.38 -9.76
C VAL A 251 8.19 -8.09 -8.65
N LEU A 252 8.86 -8.50 -7.57
CA LEU A 252 8.23 -9.17 -6.42
C LEU A 252 7.09 -8.34 -5.83
N LEU A 253 7.30 -7.04 -5.69
CA LEU A 253 6.28 -6.14 -5.18
C LEU A 253 5.18 -5.80 -6.21
N GLY A 254 5.37 -6.06 -7.50
CA GLY A 254 4.45 -5.65 -8.56
C GLY A 254 4.29 -4.13 -8.62
N HIS A 255 5.42 -3.40 -8.60
CA HIS A 255 5.43 -1.95 -8.76
C HIS A 255 5.56 -1.59 -10.24
N ALA A 256 4.57 -0.88 -10.80
CA ALA A 256 4.60 -0.44 -12.19
C ALA A 256 5.74 0.57 -12.49
N LYS A 257 6.17 1.32 -11.46
CA LYS A 257 7.25 2.31 -11.60
C LYS A 257 8.39 2.01 -10.63
N LEU A 258 9.63 2.07 -11.11
CA LEU A 258 10.81 1.86 -10.28
C LEU A 258 10.91 2.89 -9.14
N THR A 259 10.46 4.12 -9.37
CA THR A 259 10.46 5.19 -8.35
C THR A 259 9.68 4.82 -7.09
N THR A 260 8.71 3.88 -7.19
CA THR A 260 7.98 3.36 -6.03
C THR A 260 8.85 2.42 -5.20
N THR A 261 9.76 1.68 -5.82
CA THR A 261 10.69 0.75 -5.15
C THR A 261 11.94 1.50 -4.65
N ALA A 262 12.45 2.45 -5.42
CA ALA A 262 13.62 3.25 -5.07
C ALA A 262 13.48 4.00 -3.71
N ARG A 263 12.25 4.22 -3.23
CA ARG A 263 12.03 4.78 -1.88
C ARG A 263 12.64 3.96 -0.75
N TYR A 264 12.86 2.66 -0.95
CA TYR A 264 13.47 1.78 0.04
C TYR A 264 14.98 1.95 0.14
N THR A 265 15.65 2.43 -0.91
CA THR A 265 17.08 2.72 -0.87
C THR A 265 17.44 3.79 0.17
N HIS A 266 16.51 4.71 0.45
CA HIS A 266 16.72 5.75 1.46
C HIS A 266 16.58 5.26 2.91
N VAL A 267 16.08 4.04 3.14
CA VAL A 267 15.88 3.48 4.49
C VAL A 267 16.71 2.22 4.74
N ALA A 268 17.36 1.67 3.70
CA ALA A 268 18.29 0.55 3.81
C ALA A 268 19.64 1.05 4.35
N THR A 269 19.66 1.36 5.64
CA THR A 269 20.84 1.96 6.31
C THR A 269 22.06 1.06 6.30
N LYS A 270 21.85 -0.27 6.35
CA LYS A 270 22.92 -1.26 6.25
C LYS A 270 23.65 -1.15 4.92
N THR A 271 22.92 -1.11 3.81
CA THR A 271 23.49 -0.97 2.46
C THR A 271 24.31 0.32 2.33
N ILE A 272 23.83 1.44 2.90
CA ILE A 272 24.57 2.71 2.88
C ILE A 272 25.85 2.59 3.70
N ARG A 273 25.78 2.02 4.91
CA ARG A 273 26.93 1.85 5.81
C ARG A 273 27.98 0.90 5.24
N ASP A 274 27.53 -0.19 4.60
CA ASP A 274 28.40 -1.21 4.06
C ASP A 274 28.97 -0.85 2.68
N THR A 275 28.57 0.29 2.10
CA THR A 275 29.12 0.81 0.86
C THR A 275 30.52 1.34 1.10
N VAL A 276 31.49 0.78 0.39
CA VAL A 276 32.91 1.20 0.47
C VAL A 276 33.04 2.60 -0.15
N SER A 277 33.57 3.53 0.63
CA SER A 277 33.84 4.88 0.15
C SER A 277 34.92 4.86 -0.95
N PRO A 278 34.77 5.61 -2.05
CA PRO A 278 35.86 5.82 -3.01
C PRO A 278 37.16 6.32 -2.38
N TYR A 279 37.08 7.00 -1.23
CA TYR A 279 38.24 7.43 -0.46
C TYR A 279 39.11 6.25 0.02
N GLU A 280 38.50 5.10 0.36
CA GLU A 280 39.24 3.91 0.73
C GLU A 280 40.09 3.34 -0.43
N MET A 281 39.62 3.56 -1.69
CA MET A 281 40.42 3.20 -2.86
C MET A 281 41.65 4.11 -2.99
N LEU A 282 41.51 5.40 -2.71
CA LEU A 282 42.62 6.35 -2.69
C LEU A 282 43.63 6.00 -1.58
N ALA A 283 43.17 5.71 -0.38
CA ALA A 283 44.02 5.34 0.76
C ALA A 283 44.88 4.10 0.38
N LYS A 284 44.28 3.06 -0.21
CA LYS A 284 45.01 1.88 -0.69
C LYS A 284 46.06 2.20 -1.75
N LEU A 285 45.77 3.11 -2.69
CA LEU A 285 46.72 3.54 -3.69
C LEU A 285 47.88 4.32 -3.07
N GLN A 286 47.61 5.21 -2.12
CA GLN A 286 48.63 5.97 -1.40
C GLN A 286 49.54 5.06 -0.59
N ASP A 287 49.02 4.09 0.13
CA ASP A 287 49.77 3.10 0.87
C ASP A 287 50.69 2.25 -0.04
N GLN A 288 50.22 1.86 -1.23
CA GLN A 288 51.03 1.15 -2.21
C GLN A 288 52.14 2.02 -2.79
N THR A 289 51.90 3.33 -2.99
CA THR A 289 52.90 4.25 -3.50
C THR A 289 54.01 4.51 -2.47
N VAL A 290 53.64 4.67 -1.19
CA VAL A 290 54.58 4.83 -0.09
C VAL A 290 55.43 3.58 0.07
N LYS A 291 54.87 2.37 0.00
CA LYS A 291 55.64 1.11 0.07
C LYS A 291 56.64 0.98 -1.08
N ARG A 292 56.27 1.35 -2.31
CA ARG A 292 57.17 1.32 -3.49
C ARG A 292 58.27 2.38 -3.45
N SER A 293 58.14 3.43 -2.70
CA SER A 293 59.16 4.47 -2.53
C SER A 293 60.14 4.15 -1.39
N LEU A 294 59.88 3.12 -0.59
CA LEU A 294 60.70 2.66 0.51
C LEU A 294 61.52 1.40 0.15
N GLU A 295 61.25 0.76 -1.01
CA GLU A 295 62.04 -0.30 -1.65
C GLU A 295 63.00 0.30 -2.66
#